data_33d10592a9d245ad8cc084582572245c
#
_entry.id   33d10592a9d245ad8cc084582572245c
#
_cell.length_a   1.000
_cell.length_b   1.000
_cell.length_c   1.000
_cell.angle_alpha   90.00
_cell.angle_beta   90.00
_cell.angle_gamma   90.00
#
_symmetry.space_group_name_H-M   'P 1'
#
loop_
_entity.id
_entity.type
_entity.pdbx_description
1 polymer ?
#
loop_
_entity_poly.entity_id
_entity_poly.type
_entity_poly.pdbx_seq_one_letter_code
_entity_poly.pdbx_strand_id
1 'polypeptide(L)'
;MIVADAEREHWKRKPAPAMDPAKDAIVFQQLDIDYVISEPHAMLGPKRKAMGPAAMLRIFGVTAGGNSVCVHVHGFEPYFYAKVPDSFADGMCEGFRKNLNEVVSQQQRGGGPNRSSVFISAVEVVRGKQSLMYYQEGKTSTFVKITCTLPNQVATARGILEKQGLHVPGLHHAALCFQTFESNVLYTLRFMVDRGVVGGNWVELPAGGYTHREKKQSMCQYECDVRYDAVVSHAPEGQYSKLAPFRILSVDIECAGRKGHFPDAEYDPVIQIAT
;
A
#
# COMPACT_ATOMS: atom_id res chain seq x y z
N MET A 1 27.34 24.17 -14.77
CA MET A 1 27.75 24.97 -13.59
C MET A 1 28.28 23.99 -12.55
N ILE A 2 29.56 24.06 -12.20
CA ILE A 2 30.16 23.18 -11.18
C ILE A 2 29.82 23.82 -9.84
N VAL A 3 28.95 23.20 -9.06
CA VAL A 3 28.67 23.63 -7.68
C VAL A 3 29.96 23.50 -6.88
N ALA A 4 30.41 24.55 -6.23
CA ALA A 4 31.62 24.56 -5.44
C ALA A 4 31.53 23.52 -4.31
N ASP A 5 32.68 22.91 -3.92
CA ASP A 5 32.70 21.87 -2.89
C ASP A 5 32.10 22.34 -1.54
N ALA A 6 32.26 23.63 -1.21
CA ALA A 6 31.63 24.24 -0.02
C ALA A 6 30.11 24.23 -0.07
N GLU A 7 29.49 24.42 -1.24
CA GLU A 7 28.03 24.34 -1.40
C GLU A 7 27.56 22.88 -1.33
N ARG A 8 28.34 21.91 -1.83
CA ARG A 8 28.04 20.48 -1.67
C ARG A 8 28.00 20.05 -0.21
N GLU A 9 28.90 20.54 0.63
CA GLU A 9 28.90 20.29 2.08
C GLU A 9 27.63 20.79 2.75
N HIS A 10 27.10 21.97 2.34
CA HIS A 10 25.86 22.52 2.86
C HIS A 10 24.64 21.60 2.62
N TRP A 11 24.63 20.85 1.51
CA TRP A 11 23.55 19.93 1.17
C TRP A 11 23.68 18.54 1.79
N LYS A 12 24.83 18.20 2.35
CA LYS A 12 24.98 16.91 3.02
C LYS A 12 24.11 16.83 4.28
N ARG A 13 23.43 15.73 4.46
CA ARG A 13 22.72 15.45 5.71
C ARG A 13 23.75 15.13 6.78
N LYS A 14 23.50 15.60 8.02
CA LYS A 14 24.27 15.16 9.17
C LYS A 14 24.19 13.64 9.31
N PRO A 15 25.26 12.96 9.75
CA PRO A 15 25.21 11.54 10.05
C PRO A 15 24.02 11.21 10.94
N ALA A 16 23.31 10.13 10.62
CA ALA A 16 22.21 9.68 11.45
C ALA A 16 22.76 9.07 12.74
N PRO A 17 22.17 9.39 13.91
CA PRO A 17 22.48 8.69 15.16
C PRO A 17 22.27 7.19 15.01
N ALA A 18 23.09 6.39 15.70
CA ALA A 18 22.84 4.97 15.81
C ALA A 18 21.55 4.74 16.61
N MET A 19 20.70 3.83 16.14
CA MET A 19 19.44 3.47 16.79
C MET A 19 19.46 1.97 17.12
N ASP A 20 19.06 1.63 18.33
CA ASP A 20 18.85 0.24 18.75
C ASP A 20 17.35 -0.09 18.60
N PRO A 21 16.95 -0.93 17.62
CA PRO A 21 15.53 -1.24 17.41
C PRO A 21 14.80 -1.77 18.65
N ALA A 22 15.52 -2.37 19.60
CA ALA A 22 14.91 -2.91 20.80
C ALA A 22 14.59 -1.84 21.87
N LYS A 23 15.26 -0.66 21.79
CA LYS A 23 15.19 0.37 22.84
C LYS A 23 14.69 1.71 22.33
N ASP A 24 14.94 2.01 21.06
CA ASP A 24 14.71 3.32 20.46
C ASP A 24 13.52 3.27 19.52
N ALA A 25 12.60 4.22 19.65
CA ALA A 25 11.55 4.45 18.67
C ALA A 25 12.07 5.36 17.54
N ILE A 26 11.65 5.10 16.29
CA ILE A 26 11.88 6.03 15.19
C ILE A 26 10.62 6.84 14.95
N VAL A 27 10.72 8.15 15.13
CA VAL A 27 9.62 9.11 14.89
C VAL A 27 10.01 10.03 13.74
N PHE A 28 9.14 10.11 12.73
CA PHE A 28 9.40 10.90 11.53
C PHE A 28 8.10 11.49 10.98
N GLN A 29 8.19 12.63 10.32
CA GLN A 29 7.06 13.21 9.60
C GLN A 29 6.96 12.56 8.22
N GLN A 30 5.81 12.00 7.91
CA GLN A 30 5.54 11.30 6.66
C GLN A 30 5.44 12.29 5.50
N LEU A 31 6.10 11.98 4.38
CA LEU A 31 6.10 12.75 3.14
C LEU A 31 5.34 12.05 2.02
N ASP A 32 5.59 10.75 1.86
CA ASP A 32 5.03 9.98 0.76
C ASP A 32 4.81 8.53 1.17
N ILE A 33 3.82 7.89 0.55
CA ILE A 33 3.53 6.46 0.70
C ILE A 33 3.31 5.86 -0.68
N ASP A 34 4.15 4.90 -1.03
CA ASP A 34 3.97 4.08 -2.22
C ASP A 34 3.96 2.58 -1.88
N TYR A 35 3.96 1.71 -2.87
CA TYR A 35 4.14 0.28 -2.67
C TYR A 35 4.89 -0.36 -3.83
N VAL A 36 5.54 -1.47 -3.52
CA VAL A 36 6.20 -2.35 -4.48
C VAL A 36 5.75 -3.80 -4.28
N ILE A 37 5.85 -4.59 -5.32
CA ILE A 37 5.63 -6.04 -5.22
C ILE A 37 6.99 -6.70 -5.00
N SER A 38 7.08 -7.51 -3.94
CA SER A 38 8.32 -8.17 -3.54
C SER A 38 8.05 -9.57 -2.98
N GLU A 39 9.11 -10.32 -2.76
CA GLU A 39 9.01 -11.54 -1.96
C GLU A 39 8.58 -11.21 -0.53
N PRO A 40 7.71 -12.04 0.08
CA PRO A 40 7.23 -11.80 1.43
C PRO A 40 8.38 -11.82 2.44
N HIS A 41 8.41 -10.82 3.31
CA HIS A 41 9.40 -10.74 4.39
C HIS A 41 9.24 -11.90 5.40
N ALA A 42 10.35 -12.32 6.01
CA ALA A 42 10.38 -13.46 6.95
C ALA A 42 9.42 -13.27 8.15
N MET A 43 9.20 -12.02 8.59
CA MET A 43 8.27 -11.71 9.70
C MET A 43 6.81 -12.13 9.45
N LEU A 44 6.42 -12.36 8.21
CA LEU A 44 5.06 -12.78 7.85
C LEU A 44 4.82 -14.28 8.02
N GLY A 45 5.88 -15.02 8.29
CA GLY A 45 5.83 -16.46 8.50
C GLY A 45 5.65 -17.31 7.24
N PRO A 46 5.78 -18.64 7.38
CA PRO A 46 5.84 -19.56 6.25
C PRO A 46 4.53 -19.64 5.46
N LYS A 47 3.38 -19.51 6.13
CA LYS A 47 2.06 -19.57 5.48
C LYS A 47 1.91 -18.45 4.43
N ARG A 48 2.25 -17.20 4.80
CA ARG A 48 2.17 -16.07 3.85
C ARG A 48 3.21 -16.20 2.74
N LYS A 49 4.40 -16.66 3.10
CA LYS A 49 5.49 -16.90 2.14
C LYS A 49 5.09 -17.91 1.05
N ALA A 50 4.37 -18.96 1.41
CA ALA A 50 3.87 -19.96 0.47
C ALA A 50 2.80 -19.44 -0.51
N MET A 51 2.20 -18.27 -0.23
CA MET A 51 1.22 -17.64 -1.13
C MET A 51 1.88 -16.85 -2.29
N GLY A 52 3.21 -16.76 -2.32
CA GLY A 52 3.96 -16.02 -3.34
C GLY A 52 4.10 -14.53 -3.06
N PRO A 53 4.36 -13.70 -4.09
CA PRO A 53 4.67 -12.29 -3.94
C PRO A 53 3.68 -11.52 -3.05
N ALA A 54 4.16 -10.49 -2.39
CA ALA A 54 3.38 -9.62 -1.52
C ALA A 54 3.53 -8.15 -1.94
N ALA A 55 2.47 -7.38 -1.74
CA ALA A 55 2.58 -5.94 -1.77
C ALA A 55 3.23 -5.48 -0.46
N MET A 56 4.26 -4.66 -0.56
CA MET A 56 4.99 -4.05 0.54
C MET A 56 4.87 -2.54 0.39
N LEU A 57 4.24 -1.88 1.37
CA LEU A 57 4.16 -0.42 1.38
C LEU A 57 5.52 0.16 1.79
N ARG A 58 5.84 1.34 1.24
CA ARG A 58 6.99 2.13 1.68
C ARG A 58 6.50 3.49 2.15
N ILE A 59 6.90 3.86 3.36
CA ILE A 59 6.61 5.19 3.92
C ILE A 59 7.92 5.96 3.95
N PHE A 60 7.95 7.12 3.32
CA PHE A 60 9.09 8.01 3.30
C PHE A 60 8.84 9.20 4.21
N GLY A 61 9.89 9.66 4.88
CA GLY A 61 9.77 10.82 5.76
C GLY A 61 11.09 11.35 6.29
N VAL A 62 10.97 12.30 7.23
CA VAL A 62 12.10 12.99 7.84
C VAL A 62 11.90 13.06 9.36
N THR A 63 12.91 12.70 10.13
CA THR A 63 12.90 12.82 11.60
C THR A 63 13.00 14.27 12.04
N ALA A 64 12.72 14.57 13.30
CA ALA A 64 12.94 15.88 13.89
C ALA A 64 14.42 16.33 13.81
N GLY A 65 15.36 15.42 13.76
CA GLY A 65 16.79 15.67 13.55
C GLY A 65 17.19 15.89 12.09
N GLY A 66 16.26 15.82 11.13
CA GLY A 66 16.52 16.02 9.70
C GLY A 66 17.03 14.78 8.98
N ASN A 67 16.99 13.61 9.58
CA ASN A 67 17.42 12.36 8.97
C ASN A 67 16.28 11.78 8.10
N SER A 68 16.63 11.31 6.89
CA SER A 68 15.69 10.69 5.98
C SER A 68 15.40 9.24 6.38
N VAL A 69 14.14 8.86 6.27
CA VAL A 69 13.60 7.55 6.67
C VAL A 69 12.87 6.91 5.49
N CYS A 70 13.10 5.62 5.27
CA CYS A 70 12.28 4.75 4.43
C CYS A 70 11.85 3.55 5.27
N VAL A 71 10.54 3.32 5.37
CA VAL A 71 9.97 2.22 6.14
C VAL A 71 9.28 1.25 5.19
N HIS A 72 9.69 0.00 5.21
CA HIS A 72 9.05 -1.09 4.49
C HIS A 72 7.99 -1.73 5.39
N VAL A 73 6.72 -1.54 5.05
CA VAL A 73 5.58 -1.99 5.85
C VAL A 73 5.02 -3.28 5.24
N HIS A 74 5.02 -4.34 6.03
CA HIS A 74 4.67 -5.68 5.62
C HIS A 74 3.35 -6.16 6.20
N GLY A 75 2.66 -7.05 5.47
CA GLY A 75 1.52 -7.81 5.98
C GLY A 75 0.17 -7.12 5.84
N PHE A 76 0.10 -5.93 5.30
CA PHE A 76 -1.16 -5.32 4.90
C PHE A 76 -1.57 -5.89 3.54
N GLU A 77 -2.75 -6.50 3.45
CA GLU A 77 -3.27 -7.08 2.23
C GLU A 77 -4.45 -6.25 1.69
N PRO A 78 -4.54 -6.04 0.37
CA PRO A 78 -5.64 -5.30 -0.24
C PRO A 78 -6.95 -6.10 -0.12
N TYR A 79 -8.04 -5.40 0.15
CA TYR A 79 -9.35 -6.01 0.25
C TYR A 79 -10.46 -5.09 -0.25
N PHE A 80 -11.62 -5.69 -0.51
CA PHE A 80 -12.86 -5.00 -0.86
C PHE A 80 -14.05 -5.81 -0.35
N TYR A 81 -15.25 -5.30 -0.59
CA TYR A 81 -16.48 -5.96 -0.12
C TYR A 81 -17.38 -6.33 -1.30
N ALA A 82 -18.13 -7.43 -1.14
CA ALA A 82 -19.24 -7.78 -2.00
C ALA A 82 -20.50 -7.96 -1.15
N LYS A 83 -21.63 -7.38 -1.58
CA LYS A 83 -22.92 -7.57 -0.89
C LYS A 83 -23.43 -8.97 -1.15
N VAL A 84 -23.84 -9.65 -0.09
CA VAL A 84 -24.41 -10.99 -0.15
C VAL A 84 -25.81 -11.02 0.46
N PRO A 85 -26.66 -11.98 0.09
CA PRO A 85 -27.95 -12.17 0.74
C PRO A 85 -27.81 -12.47 2.24
N ASP A 86 -28.83 -12.17 3.03
CA ASP A 86 -28.81 -12.44 4.47
C ASP A 86 -28.76 -13.94 4.80
N SER A 87 -29.13 -14.80 3.84
CA SER A 87 -28.97 -16.26 3.93
C SER A 87 -27.53 -16.75 3.80
N PHE A 88 -26.59 -15.87 3.49
CA PHE A 88 -25.17 -16.24 3.35
C PHE A 88 -24.58 -16.62 4.71
N ALA A 89 -24.17 -17.86 4.86
CA ALA A 89 -23.60 -18.41 6.09
C ALA A 89 -22.06 -18.39 6.05
N ASP A 90 -21.44 -18.32 7.25
CA ASP A 90 -19.98 -18.31 7.39
C ASP A 90 -19.33 -19.54 6.76
N GLY A 91 -20.01 -20.71 6.80
CA GLY A 91 -19.53 -21.94 6.15
C GLY A 91 -19.42 -21.86 4.62
N MET A 92 -20.02 -20.86 3.98
CA MET A 92 -19.94 -20.66 2.53
C MET A 92 -18.69 -19.88 2.11
N CYS A 93 -17.98 -19.22 3.06
CA CYS A 93 -16.81 -18.38 2.78
C CYS A 93 -15.70 -19.15 2.07
N GLU A 94 -15.41 -20.36 2.51
CA GLU A 94 -14.33 -21.15 1.92
C GLU A 94 -14.67 -21.61 0.50
N GLY A 95 -15.91 -21.99 0.22
CA GLY A 95 -16.39 -22.29 -1.13
C GLY A 95 -16.32 -21.06 -2.04
N PHE A 96 -16.76 -19.91 -1.54
CA PHE A 96 -16.65 -18.63 -2.25
C PHE A 96 -15.18 -18.31 -2.58
N ARG A 97 -14.30 -18.39 -1.58
CA ARG A 97 -12.86 -18.13 -1.74
C ARG A 97 -12.21 -19.04 -2.79
N LYS A 98 -12.45 -20.35 -2.71
CA LYS A 98 -11.88 -21.34 -3.66
C LYS A 98 -12.34 -21.07 -5.08
N ASN A 99 -13.63 -20.91 -5.29
CA ASN A 99 -14.19 -20.70 -6.63
C ASN A 99 -13.73 -19.38 -7.22
N LEU A 100 -13.72 -18.29 -6.44
CA LEU A 100 -13.19 -17.01 -6.92
C LEU A 100 -11.70 -17.11 -7.25
N ASN A 101 -10.90 -17.75 -6.39
CA ASN A 101 -9.48 -17.96 -6.62
C ASN A 101 -9.22 -18.75 -7.92
N GLU A 102 -10.01 -19.77 -8.20
CA GLU A 102 -9.90 -20.57 -9.42
C GLU A 102 -10.19 -19.73 -10.67
N VAL A 103 -11.28 -18.97 -10.68
CA VAL A 103 -11.64 -18.12 -11.82
C VAL A 103 -10.58 -17.02 -12.04
N VAL A 104 -10.07 -16.39 -10.98
CA VAL A 104 -8.96 -15.40 -11.07
C VAL A 104 -7.73 -16.09 -11.66
N SER A 105 -7.38 -17.29 -11.21
CA SER A 105 -6.24 -18.07 -11.71
C SER A 105 -6.36 -18.34 -13.21
N GLN A 106 -7.54 -18.71 -13.69
CA GLN A 106 -7.78 -18.99 -15.11
C GLN A 106 -7.58 -17.76 -15.98
N GLN A 107 -7.99 -16.56 -15.54
CA GLN A 107 -7.80 -15.32 -16.28
C GLN A 107 -6.32 -14.87 -16.34
N GLN A 108 -5.51 -15.27 -15.38
CA GLN A 108 -4.10 -14.88 -15.31
C GLN A 108 -3.12 -15.87 -15.98
N ARG A 109 -3.61 -16.92 -16.63
CA ARG A 109 -2.79 -18.00 -17.25
C ARG A 109 -1.82 -17.59 -18.38
N GLY A 110 -1.60 -16.30 -18.64
CA GLY A 110 -0.67 -15.76 -19.66
C GLY A 110 0.76 -15.43 -19.20
N GLY A 111 1.28 -15.82 -18.04
CA GLY A 111 2.60 -15.40 -17.52
C GLY A 111 3.40 -16.51 -16.85
N GLY A 112 4.72 -16.39 -16.86
CA GLY A 112 5.79 -17.33 -16.57
C GLY A 112 5.78 -18.21 -15.29
N PRO A 113 6.85 -18.98 -15.05
CA PRO A 113 6.87 -20.13 -14.14
C PRO A 113 6.84 -19.81 -12.62
N ASN A 114 6.92 -18.55 -12.19
CA ASN A 114 6.92 -18.13 -10.77
C ASN A 114 5.57 -17.56 -10.31
N ARG A 115 4.49 -18.34 -10.39
CA ARG A 115 3.16 -17.86 -10.04
C ARG A 115 2.70 -18.31 -8.67
N SER A 116 2.20 -17.32 -7.91
CA SER A 116 1.30 -17.58 -6.79
C SER A 116 0.12 -18.43 -7.26
N SER A 117 -0.21 -19.49 -6.54
CA SER A 117 -1.45 -20.23 -6.72
C SER A 117 -2.61 -19.64 -5.91
N VAL A 118 -2.30 -18.67 -5.06
CA VAL A 118 -3.27 -18.03 -4.15
C VAL A 118 -3.37 -16.54 -4.49
N PHE A 119 -4.51 -16.15 -5.03
CA PHE A 119 -4.86 -14.77 -5.37
C PHE A 119 -5.82 -14.18 -4.35
N ILE A 120 -6.72 -15.00 -3.82
CA ILE A 120 -7.66 -14.67 -2.77
C ILE A 120 -7.23 -15.35 -1.49
N SER A 121 -6.70 -14.55 -0.55
CA SER A 121 -6.14 -15.07 0.71
C SER A 121 -7.22 -15.38 1.76
N ALA A 122 -8.29 -14.57 1.81
CA ALA A 122 -9.39 -14.75 2.75
C ALA A 122 -10.71 -14.23 2.20
N VAL A 123 -11.80 -14.82 2.70
CA VAL A 123 -13.18 -14.32 2.57
C VAL A 123 -13.85 -14.45 3.92
N GLU A 124 -14.40 -13.35 4.43
CA GLU A 124 -14.97 -13.26 5.78
C GLU A 124 -16.32 -12.55 5.72
N VAL A 125 -17.33 -13.06 6.46
CA VAL A 125 -18.63 -12.40 6.55
C VAL A 125 -18.56 -11.19 7.46
N VAL A 126 -19.09 -10.06 6.99
CA VAL A 126 -19.22 -8.82 7.76
C VAL A 126 -20.72 -8.46 7.82
N ARG A 127 -21.29 -8.53 9.00
CA ARG A 127 -22.69 -8.19 9.27
C ARG A 127 -22.81 -6.80 9.87
N GLY A 128 -23.95 -6.16 9.64
CA GLY A 128 -24.22 -4.86 10.26
C GLY A 128 -23.37 -3.70 9.71
N LYS A 129 -22.75 -3.87 8.53
CA LYS A 129 -21.94 -2.82 7.90
C LYS A 129 -22.82 -1.89 7.07
N GLN A 130 -22.52 -0.59 7.15
CA GLN A 130 -22.97 0.40 6.17
C GLN A 130 -21.89 0.56 5.10
N SER A 131 -22.31 0.69 3.84
CA SER A 131 -21.37 0.98 2.76
C SER A 131 -20.90 2.43 2.84
N LEU A 132 -19.60 2.68 2.66
CA LEU A 132 -19.01 4.02 2.61
C LEU A 132 -19.49 4.85 1.41
N MET A 133 -19.94 4.21 0.33
CA MET A 133 -20.23 4.87 -0.96
C MET A 133 -21.69 5.28 -1.14
N TYR A 134 -22.61 4.79 -0.31
CA TYR A 134 -24.05 5.03 -0.50
C TYR A 134 -24.74 5.35 0.82
N TYR A 135 -25.55 6.43 0.81
CA TYR A 135 -26.46 6.71 1.91
C TYR A 135 -27.54 5.64 1.97
N GLN A 136 -27.61 4.90 3.05
CA GLN A 136 -28.51 3.77 3.24
C GLN A 136 -29.57 4.03 4.35
N GLU A 137 -29.82 5.27 4.69
CA GLU A 137 -30.81 5.65 5.73
C GLU A 137 -30.60 4.89 7.06
N GLY A 138 -29.37 4.61 7.43
CA GLY A 138 -29.05 3.82 8.62
C GLY A 138 -29.25 2.31 8.48
N LYS A 139 -29.71 1.82 7.33
CA LYS A 139 -29.85 0.38 7.08
C LYS A 139 -28.47 -0.27 6.90
N THR A 140 -28.32 -1.43 7.49
CA THR A 140 -27.13 -2.26 7.34
C THR A 140 -27.39 -3.42 6.39
N SER A 141 -26.34 -3.95 5.80
CA SER A 141 -26.42 -5.13 4.92
C SER A 141 -25.35 -6.14 5.33
N THR A 142 -25.49 -7.37 4.83
CA THR A 142 -24.49 -8.40 4.97
C THR A 142 -23.53 -8.33 3.79
N PHE A 143 -22.22 -8.31 4.08
CA PHE A 143 -21.16 -8.31 3.10
C PHE A 143 -20.20 -9.47 3.34
N VAL A 144 -19.46 -9.84 2.31
CA VAL A 144 -18.21 -10.57 2.46
C VAL A 144 -17.04 -9.61 2.21
N LYS A 145 -16.09 -9.61 3.12
CA LYS A 145 -14.77 -8.98 2.93
C LYS A 145 -13.89 -9.97 2.17
N ILE A 146 -13.39 -9.55 1.04
CA ILE A 146 -12.57 -10.36 0.14
C ILE A 146 -11.15 -9.79 0.16
N THR A 147 -10.22 -10.55 0.69
CA THR A 147 -8.80 -10.17 0.79
C THR A 147 -8.01 -10.81 -0.34
N CYS A 148 -7.29 -9.98 -1.09
CA CYS A 148 -6.43 -10.40 -2.19
C CYS A 148 -4.96 -10.39 -1.76
N THR A 149 -4.11 -11.19 -2.41
CA THR A 149 -2.67 -11.19 -2.11
C THR A 149 -1.94 -9.99 -2.74
N LEU A 150 -2.48 -9.41 -3.84
CA LEU A 150 -1.90 -8.27 -4.54
C LEU A 150 -2.97 -7.24 -4.95
N PRO A 151 -2.64 -5.94 -5.01
CA PRO A 151 -3.59 -4.87 -5.33
C PRO A 151 -4.28 -5.01 -6.69
N ASN A 152 -3.57 -5.44 -7.74
CA ASN A 152 -4.12 -5.60 -9.08
C ASN A 152 -5.19 -6.70 -9.16
N GLN A 153 -5.19 -7.64 -8.23
CA GLN A 153 -6.17 -8.73 -8.18
C GLN A 153 -7.55 -8.25 -7.73
N VAL A 154 -7.63 -7.14 -7.01
CA VAL A 154 -8.90 -6.51 -6.63
C VAL A 154 -9.74 -6.18 -7.87
N ALA A 155 -9.13 -5.56 -8.88
CA ALA A 155 -9.83 -5.20 -10.12
C ALA A 155 -10.30 -6.44 -10.90
N THR A 156 -9.46 -7.49 -10.95
CA THR A 156 -9.81 -8.77 -11.59
C THR A 156 -10.97 -9.44 -10.87
N ALA A 157 -10.89 -9.59 -9.55
CA ALA A 157 -11.92 -10.24 -8.74
C ALA A 157 -13.25 -9.46 -8.80
N ARG A 158 -13.20 -8.11 -8.76
CA ARG A 158 -14.36 -7.25 -8.99
C ARG A 158 -15.02 -7.54 -10.33
N GLY A 159 -14.24 -7.55 -11.41
CA GLY A 159 -14.76 -7.80 -12.75
C GLY A 159 -15.46 -9.16 -12.89
N ILE A 160 -14.94 -10.20 -12.24
CA ILE A 160 -15.57 -11.52 -12.17
C ILE A 160 -16.90 -11.42 -11.43
N LEU A 161 -16.92 -10.87 -10.23
CA LEU A 161 -18.11 -10.82 -9.40
C LEU A 161 -19.25 -9.99 -10.02
N GLU A 162 -18.93 -8.86 -10.64
CA GLU A 162 -19.93 -7.95 -11.20
C GLU A 162 -20.44 -8.36 -12.58
N LYS A 163 -19.61 -9.00 -13.42
CA LYS A 163 -19.92 -9.22 -14.84
C LYS A 163 -20.10 -10.68 -15.24
N GLN A 164 -19.33 -11.60 -14.65
CA GLN A 164 -19.37 -13.01 -15.01
C GLN A 164 -20.21 -13.83 -14.05
N GLY A 165 -20.31 -13.38 -12.80
CA GLY A 165 -20.89 -14.11 -11.70
C GLY A 165 -19.97 -15.19 -11.13
N LEU A 166 -20.31 -15.63 -9.92
CA LEU A 166 -19.61 -16.68 -9.20
C LEU A 166 -20.59 -17.71 -8.68
N HIS A 167 -20.30 -18.98 -8.91
CA HIS A 167 -21.02 -20.08 -8.26
C HIS A 167 -20.53 -20.19 -6.80
N VAL A 168 -21.45 -20.14 -5.87
CA VAL A 168 -21.18 -20.28 -4.43
C VAL A 168 -21.92 -21.50 -3.90
N PRO A 169 -21.19 -22.58 -3.52
CA PRO A 169 -21.81 -23.80 -3.01
C PRO A 169 -22.69 -23.49 -1.78
N GLY A 170 -23.91 -24.01 -1.82
CA GLY A 170 -24.90 -23.84 -0.74
C GLY A 170 -25.72 -22.55 -0.82
N LEU A 171 -25.36 -21.59 -1.67
CA LEU A 171 -26.11 -20.34 -1.84
C LEU A 171 -27.12 -20.44 -2.98
N HIS A 172 -26.70 -20.85 -4.16
CA HIS A 172 -27.55 -20.98 -5.34
C HIS A 172 -26.97 -21.99 -6.34
N HIS A 173 -27.80 -22.62 -7.18
CA HIS A 173 -27.37 -23.60 -8.18
C HIS A 173 -26.65 -22.98 -9.38
N ALA A 174 -26.97 -21.71 -9.72
CA ALA A 174 -26.31 -20.97 -10.80
C ALA A 174 -25.30 -19.96 -10.24
N ALA A 175 -24.40 -19.51 -11.12
CA ALA A 175 -23.54 -18.37 -10.80
C ALA A 175 -24.34 -17.09 -10.58
N LEU A 176 -24.00 -16.34 -9.55
CA LEU A 176 -24.64 -15.07 -9.19
C LEU A 176 -23.65 -13.93 -9.39
N CYS A 177 -24.14 -12.80 -9.89
CA CYS A 177 -23.40 -11.54 -9.86
C CYS A 177 -23.57 -10.87 -8.50
N PHE A 178 -22.49 -10.27 -8.01
CA PHE A 178 -22.44 -9.58 -6.73
C PHE A 178 -22.06 -8.12 -6.93
N GLN A 179 -22.81 -7.22 -6.33
CA GLN A 179 -22.42 -5.82 -6.27
C GLN A 179 -21.22 -5.66 -5.34
N THR A 180 -20.14 -5.01 -5.83
CA THR A 180 -18.95 -4.77 -5.04
C THR A 180 -18.91 -3.35 -4.47
N PHE A 181 -18.19 -3.19 -3.36
CA PHE A 181 -18.06 -1.93 -2.64
C PHE A 181 -16.58 -1.73 -2.24
N GLU A 182 -16.15 -0.48 -2.27
CA GLU A 182 -14.78 -0.09 -1.89
C GLU A 182 -13.70 -0.79 -2.73
N SER A 183 -14.07 -1.34 -3.89
CA SER A 183 -13.17 -2.07 -4.79
C SER A 183 -12.33 -1.15 -5.70
N ASN A 184 -12.53 0.15 -5.62
CA ASN A 184 -11.80 1.19 -6.34
C ASN A 184 -10.93 2.06 -5.43
N VAL A 185 -10.82 1.72 -4.15
CA VAL A 185 -9.95 2.43 -3.20
C VAL A 185 -8.49 2.06 -3.50
N LEU A 186 -7.63 3.06 -3.65
CA LEU A 186 -6.20 2.85 -3.83
C LEU A 186 -5.61 2.10 -2.64
N TYR A 187 -4.69 1.20 -2.89
CA TYR A 187 -4.10 0.34 -1.86
C TYR A 187 -3.41 1.13 -0.74
N THR A 188 -2.64 2.16 -1.09
CA THR A 188 -2.00 3.05 -0.12
C THR A 188 -3.03 3.83 0.70
N LEU A 189 -4.09 4.32 0.05
CA LEU A 189 -5.17 5.02 0.74
C LEU A 189 -5.95 4.10 1.68
N ARG A 190 -6.17 2.84 1.30
CA ARG A 190 -6.79 1.83 2.17
C ARG A 190 -5.97 1.63 3.44
N PHE A 191 -4.64 1.49 3.31
CA PHE A 191 -3.75 1.40 4.47
C PHE A 191 -3.83 2.65 5.35
N MET A 192 -3.79 3.84 4.75
CA MET A 192 -3.88 5.10 5.50
C MET A 192 -5.18 5.18 6.31
N VAL A 193 -6.31 4.85 5.69
CA VAL A 193 -7.63 4.86 6.38
C VAL A 193 -7.67 3.84 7.51
N ASP A 194 -7.23 2.61 7.26
CA ASP A 194 -7.33 1.52 8.23
C ASP A 194 -6.38 1.71 9.43
N ARG A 195 -5.25 2.39 9.21
CA ARG A 195 -4.25 2.65 10.26
C ARG A 195 -4.33 4.07 10.85
N GLY A 196 -5.28 4.88 10.39
CA GLY A 196 -5.41 6.27 10.83
C GLY A 196 -4.19 7.13 10.46
N VAL A 197 -3.45 6.75 9.41
CA VAL A 197 -2.33 7.55 8.91
C VAL A 197 -2.87 8.66 8.03
N VAL A 198 -2.63 9.89 8.42
CA VAL A 198 -3.01 11.09 7.64
C VAL A 198 -1.76 11.68 7.01
N GLY A 199 -1.87 12.10 5.74
CA GLY A 199 -0.75 12.68 5.02
C GLY A 199 -0.12 13.88 5.73
N GLY A 200 1.20 13.86 5.84
CA GLY A 200 1.96 14.90 6.56
C GLY A 200 2.00 14.76 8.08
N ASN A 201 1.31 13.77 8.66
CA ASN A 201 1.40 13.51 10.09
C ASN A 201 2.73 12.87 10.49
N TRP A 202 3.02 12.94 11.78
CA TRP A 202 4.12 12.20 12.38
C TRP A 202 3.74 10.73 12.53
N VAL A 203 4.67 9.88 12.16
CA VAL A 203 4.58 8.42 12.24
C VAL A 203 5.67 7.90 13.16
N GLU A 204 5.31 6.94 13.99
CA GLU A 204 6.23 6.28 14.92
C GLU A 204 6.33 4.79 14.64
N LEU A 205 7.55 4.29 14.66
CA LEU A 205 7.89 2.88 14.78
C LEU A 205 8.31 2.64 16.24
N PRO A 206 7.50 1.98 17.06
CA PRO A 206 7.83 1.76 18.46
C PRO A 206 9.08 0.89 18.65
N ALA A 207 9.80 1.10 19.73
CA ALA A 207 10.88 0.22 20.15
C ALA A 207 10.39 -1.23 20.23
N GLY A 208 11.15 -2.17 19.71
CA GLY A 208 10.78 -3.58 19.57
C GLY A 208 9.83 -3.92 18.43
N GLY A 209 9.24 -2.91 17.75
CA GLY A 209 8.26 -3.08 16.67
C GLY A 209 8.85 -3.14 15.27
N TYR A 210 10.12 -2.81 15.08
CA TYR A 210 10.78 -2.75 13.78
C TYR A 210 12.17 -3.39 13.81
N THR A 211 12.75 -3.62 12.64
CA THR A 211 14.14 -4.05 12.47
C THR A 211 14.84 -3.18 11.43
N HIS A 212 16.14 -2.98 11.58
CA HIS A 212 16.93 -2.34 10.52
C HIS A 212 17.04 -3.27 9.31
N ARG A 213 16.96 -2.67 8.12
CA ARG A 213 17.13 -3.40 6.88
C ARG A 213 18.61 -3.56 6.55
N GLU A 214 19.07 -4.80 6.42
CA GLU A 214 20.48 -5.10 6.13
C GLU A 214 20.93 -4.58 4.76
N LYS A 215 20.07 -4.79 3.74
CA LYS A 215 20.34 -4.33 2.35
C LYS A 215 19.37 -3.20 2.02
N LYS A 216 19.84 -1.97 2.14
CA LYS A 216 19.08 -0.78 1.78
C LYS A 216 18.69 -0.81 0.30
N GLN A 217 17.47 -0.37 0.01
CA GLN A 217 16.92 -0.20 -1.32
C GLN A 217 16.70 1.29 -1.68
N SER A 218 16.90 2.17 -0.70
CA SER A 218 16.76 3.61 -0.85
C SER A 218 18.04 4.34 -0.46
N MET A 219 18.09 5.63 -0.77
CA MET A 219 19.16 6.53 -0.31
C MET A 219 18.88 7.12 1.08
N CYS A 220 17.84 6.67 1.77
CA CYS A 220 17.47 7.14 3.11
C CYS A 220 18.53 6.72 4.15
N GLN A 221 18.69 7.56 5.17
CA GLN A 221 19.66 7.30 6.24
C GLN A 221 19.21 6.16 7.15
N TYR A 222 17.91 6.13 7.51
CA TYR A 222 17.27 5.00 8.15
C TYR A 222 16.45 4.21 7.14
N GLU A 223 16.57 2.90 7.17
CA GLU A 223 15.75 2.00 6.37
C GLU A 223 15.37 0.80 7.23
N CYS A 224 14.07 0.60 7.44
CA CYS A 224 13.53 -0.33 8.41
C CYS A 224 12.44 -1.19 7.82
N ASP A 225 12.27 -2.40 8.39
CA ASP A 225 11.16 -3.31 8.13
C ASP A 225 10.24 -3.35 9.36
N VAL A 226 8.93 -3.25 9.13
CA VAL A 226 7.91 -3.22 10.19
C VAL A 226 6.65 -3.97 9.75
N ARG A 227 5.91 -4.57 10.69
CA ARG A 227 4.54 -5.04 10.42
C ARG A 227 3.58 -3.86 10.37
N TYR A 228 2.57 -3.95 9.50
CA TYR A 228 1.59 -2.88 9.30
C TYR A 228 0.84 -2.49 10.59
N ASP A 229 0.64 -3.44 11.50
CA ASP A 229 -0.09 -3.25 12.76
C ASP A 229 0.75 -2.54 13.84
N ALA A 230 2.07 -2.46 13.68
CA ALA A 230 2.98 -1.75 14.57
C ALA A 230 3.22 -0.27 14.19
N VAL A 231 2.73 0.17 13.02
CA VAL A 231 2.85 1.58 12.62
C VAL A 231 1.87 2.43 13.42
N VAL A 232 2.35 3.48 14.07
CA VAL A 232 1.54 4.42 14.87
C VAL A 232 1.54 5.79 14.20
N SER A 233 0.37 6.40 14.04
CA SER A 233 0.21 7.76 13.52
C SER A 233 -0.16 8.70 14.66
N HIS A 234 0.43 9.89 14.70
CA HIS A 234 0.16 10.92 15.70
C HIS A 234 -0.61 12.08 15.09
N ALA A 235 -1.64 12.54 15.79
CA ALA A 235 -2.33 13.79 15.43
C ALA A 235 -1.36 14.98 15.50
N PRO A 236 -1.56 16.04 14.68
CA PRO A 236 -0.67 17.22 14.64
C PRO A 236 -0.88 18.13 15.85
N GLU A 237 -0.69 17.59 17.05
CA GLU A 237 -0.92 18.25 18.34
C GLU A 237 0.35 18.22 19.21
N GLY A 238 0.50 19.17 20.10
CA GLY A 238 1.64 19.23 21.03
C GLY A 238 2.98 19.20 20.29
N GLN A 239 3.82 18.24 20.61
CA GLN A 239 5.14 18.10 19.96
C GLN A 239 5.06 17.78 18.47
N TYR A 240 3.96 17.14 18.01
CA TYR A 240 3.73 16.76 16.62
C TYR A 240 3.11 17.86 15.75
N SER A 241 2.86 19.06 16.30
CA SER A 241 2.42 20.24 15.54
C SER A 241 3.55 20.93 14.76
N LYS A 242 4.80 20.60 15.07
CA LYS A 242 5.98 21.17 14.40
C LYS A 242 6.28 20.40 13.11
N LEU A 243 6.77 21.14 12.10
CA LEU A 243 7.26 20.52 10.87
C LEU A 243 8.69 19.99 11.07
N ALA A 244 8.96 18.84 10.45
CA ALA A 244 10.32 18.35 10.31
C ALA A 244 11.16 19.31 9.44
N PRO A 245 12.50 19.36 9.59
CA PRO A 245 13.35 20.22 8.78
C PRO A 245 13.51 19.63 7.36
N PHE A 246 12.50 19.83 6.52
CA PHE A 246 12.48 19.38 5.14
C PHE A 246 13.56 20.09 4.32
N ARG A 247 14.07 19.39 3.32
CA ARG A 247 14.86 19.98 2.24
C ARG A 247 14.01 20.01 0.99
N ILE A 248 13.77 21.21 0.50
CA ILE A 248 12.89 21.46 -0.63
C ILE A 248 13.76 21.87 -1.81
N LEU A 249 13.69 21.13 -2.91
CA LEU A 249 14.28 21.50 -4.18
C LEU A 249 13.14 21.79 -5.17
N SER A 250 13.12 23.02 -5.68
CA SER A 250 12.24 23.39 -6.79
C SER A 250 13.04 23.26 -8.08
N VAL A 251 12.49 22.53 -9.06
CA VAL A 251 13.14 22.33 -10.37
C VAL A 251 12.10 22.51 -11.45
N ASP A 252 12.47 23.30 -12.47
CA ASP A 252 11.70 23.42 -13.70
C ASP A 252 12.62 23.33 -14.90
N ILE A 253 12.08 22.85 -16.03
CA ILE A 253 12.83 22.69 -17.27
C ILE A 253 12.09 23.30 -18.44
N GLU A 254 12.84 23.96 -19.34
CA GLU A 254 12.36 24.40 -20.63
C GLU A 254 12.96 23.53 -21.73
N CYS A 255 12.12 23.12 -22.69
CA CYS A 255 12.53 22.28 -23.79
C CYS A 255 12.36 23.01 -25.13
N ALA A 256 13.22 22.77 -26.08
CA ALA A 256 13.05 23.22 -27.48
C ALA A 256 12.01 22.34 -28.17
N GLY A 257 10.73 22.54 -27.83
CA GLY A 257 9.62 21.75 -28.34
C GLY A 257 9.29 22.01 -29.81
N ARG A 258 8.88 20.97 -30.52
CA ARG A 258 8.37 21.06 -31.90
C ARG A 258 6.98 21.68 -31.88
N LYS A 259 6.70 22.52 -32.87
CA LYS A 259 5.42 23.24 -32.97
C LYS A 259 4.23 22.26 -32.98
N GLY A 260 3.31 22.44 -32.04
CA GLY A 260 2.07 21.66 -31.95
C GLY A 260 2.23 20.29 -31.29
N HIS A 261 3.39 19.97 -30.71
CA HIS A 261 3.64 18.76 -29.97
C HIS A 261 4.05 19.09 -28.53
N PHE A 262 3.64 18.25 -27.58
CA PHE A 262 4.21 18.29 -26.24
C PHE A 262 5.66 17.79 -26.30
N PRO A 263 6.61 18.38 -25.56
CA PRO A 263 8.00 17.96 -25.60
C PRO A 263 8.17 16.47 -25.30
N ASP A 264 9.02 15.82 -26.10
CA ASP A 264 9.36 14.42 -26.03
C ASP A 264 10.86 14.29 -25.74
N ALA A 265 11.23 13.50 -24.74
CA ALA A 265 12.61 13.37 -24.27
C ALA A 265 13.58 12.85 -25.35
N GLU A 266 13.08 12.16 -26.38
CA GLU A 266 13.88 11.61 -27.47
C GLU A 266 14.22 12.65 -28.55
N TYR A 267 13.32 13.67 -28.75
CA TYR A 267 13.42 14.61 -29.86
C TYR A 267 13.59 16.08 -29.46
N ASP A 268 13.18 16.44 -28.24
CA ASP A 268 13.08 17.83 -27.81
C ASP A 268 14.07 18.09 -26.64
N PRO A 269 15.28 18.61 -26.90
CA PRO A 269 16.30 18.76 -25.86
C PRO A 269 15.91 19.82 -24.82
N VAL A 270 16.34 19.59 -23.58
CA VAL A 270 16.26 20.60 -22.51
C VAL A 270 17.24 21.73 -22.82
N ILE A 271 16.74 22.95 -22.87
CA ILE A 271 17.53 24.16 -23.15
C ILE A 271 17.77 25.03 -21.94
N GLN A 272 16.94 24.89 -20.91
CA GLN A 272 17.07 25.63 -19.65
C GLN A 272 16.61 24.78 -18.47
N ILE A 273 17.31 24.88 -17.35
CA ILE A 273 16.93 24.30 -16.07
C ILE A 273 16.93 25.44 -15.05
N ALA A 274 15.79 25.64 -14.38
CA ALA A 274 15.65 26.54 -13.26
C ALA A 274 15.61 25.76 -11.93
N THR A 275 16.34 26.23 -10.91
CA THR A 275 16.39 25.62 -9.58
C THR A 275 16.31 26.68 -8.52
#